data_86d291330d590b3d2442ac97ed28bc52
#
_entry.id   86d291330d590b3d2442ac97ed28bc52
#
_cell.length_a   1.000
_cell.length_b   1.000
_cell.length_c   1.000
_cell.angle_alpha   90.00
_cell.angle_beta   90.00
_cell.angle_gamma   90.00
#
_symmetry.space_group_name_H-M   'P 1'
#
loop_
_entity.id
_entity.type
_entity.pdbx_description
1 polymer ?
#
loop_
_entity_poly.entity_id
_entity_poly.type
_entity_poly.pdbx_seq_one_letter_code
_entity_poly.pdbx_strand_id
1 'polypeptide(L)'
;MKKLLCSLFVLSAVSTAMAQEVNIKLLGTSDVHGRIVPWSYGADIEDKSGSYAQIATYVKDVRKNNKNVVLVEVGDAIQDNQIDVFAKDKKYYKDHPIPKVLNEMNYDIFVLGNHEFNFGMKALDEILKDIKAKKLTANFYHKKNDKRYIDATTIIEKDGVKLGIIGLSTPMSAKFEEDTGNLKDMKFTSPTEEARTQVEKLKAKGVDAIIAVTHMGIDNENNIPDTGMRDVINAVDGIDVVIAGHMHKDVPSETIKNTLITEPHRYGTVVSEVDLTFDINDKKEVKLVKKESKTVPVKALEADKKIVEIYKPYHEKLRELNNVVIGQTANEMVPQETKHGVSAAFSKDTGLSSFINDVEQHYSGADVVTFSFDHQKARMDKGDIKKKDIIFNYRYAGGDVTVYEMTGKQLKEYMEWSANYFDTIQPGDTEYRYNAERKKSKYVTYDIFGGVNYKIDLRNPKGSKIVDLTLADGKPVTDDMKLKVGMNSYRFAQLNGKGGIWEGQKIPVLWESKVAMGREKGTIQNMMIDYITNVKKGKIDGQSHNRWEIIGLN
;
A
#
# COMPACT_ATOMS: atom_id res chain seq x y z
N MET A 1 5.40 80.48 -55.06
CA MET A 1 6.07 79.15 -55.02
C MET A 1 6.14 78.67 -53.60
N LYS A 2 5.16 77.83 -53.22
CA LYS A 2 5.12 77.20 -51.85
C LYS A 2 5.63 75.78 -51.98
N LYS A 3 6.72 75.45 -51.32
CA LYS A 3 7.28 74.09 -51.22
C LYS A 3 6.52 73.32 -50.14
N LEU A 4 5.85 72.24 -50.50
CA LEU A 4 5.20 71.27 -49.65
C LEU A 4 6.29 70.28 -49.22
N LEU A 5 6.63 70.22 -47.89
CA LEU A 5 7.42 69.13 -47.28
C LEU A 5 6.49 68.00 -46.89
N CYS A 6 6.58 66.85 -47.56
CA CYS A 6 5.95 65.61 -47.10
C CYS A 6 6.89 64.89 -46.12
N SER A 7 6.53 64.91 -44.86
CA SER A 7 7.19 64.08 -43.84
C SER A 7 6.64 62.68 -43.88
N LEU A 8 7.43 61.69 -44.32
CA LEU A 8 7.11 60.26 -44.17
C LEU A 8 7.30 59.83 -42.73
N PHE A 9 6.20 59.58 -42.04
CA PHE A 9 6.25 58.86 -40.76
C PHE A 9 6.37 57.36 -41.07
N VAL A 10 7.55 56.77 -40.84
CA VAL A 10 7.74 55.31 -40.79
C VAL A 10 7.24 54.83 -39.45
N LEU A 11 6.02 54.28 -39.41
CA LEU A 11 5.57 53.52 -38.23
C LEU A 11 6.35 52.18 -38.21
N SER A 12 7.37 52.09 -37.37
CA SER A 12 7.98 50.82 -37.00
C SER A 12 6.99 50.10 -36.07
N ALA A 13 6.25 49.14 -36.62
CA ALA A 13 5.50 48.16 -35.84
C ALA A 13 6.52 47.31 -35.06
N VAL A 14 6.74 47.66 -33.82
CA VAL A 14 7.41 46.74 -32.88
C VAL A 14 6.40 45.62 -32.62
N SER A 15 6.52 44.51 -33.37
CA SER A 15 5.85 43.27 -33.01
C SER A 15 6.46 42.80 -31.70
N THR A 16 5.79 43.07 -30.59
CA THR A 16 6.07 42.34 -29.33
C THR A 16 5.71 40.89 -29.61
N ALA A 17 6.71 40.08 -29.95
CA ALA A 17 6.54 38.66 -30.00
C ALA A 17 6.11 38.21 -28.59
N MET A 18 4.92 37.70 -28.48
CA MET A 18 4.42 37.13 -27.22
C MET A 18 5.06 35.79 -27.05
N ALA A 19 5.69 35.56 -25.90
CA ALA A 19 6.17 34.22 -25.51
C ALA A 19 4.99 33.23 -25.62
N GLN A 20 5.22 32.10 -26.26
CA GLN A 20 4.21 31.05 -26.33
C GLN A 20 4.16 30.30 -25.02
N GLU A 21 3.02 30.38 -24.31
CA GLU A 21 2.80 29.58 -23.11
C GLU A 21 2.37 28.15 -23.51
N VAL A 22 3.02 27.14 -22.89
CA VAL A 22 2.65 25.72 -23.01
C VAL A 22 2.35 25.18 -21.64
N ASN A 23 1.12 24.68 -21.49
CA ASN A 23 0.67 24.03 -20.27
C ASN A 23 0.67 22.51 -20.46
N ILE A 24 1.31 21.78 -19.53
CA ILE A 24 1.34 20.31 -19.51
C ILE A 24 0.81 19.82 -18.16
N LYS A 25 -0.11 18.87 -18.22
CA LYS A 25 -0.70 18.24 -17.05
C LYS A 25 -0.15 16.83 -16.89
N LEU A 26 0.49 16.54 -15.73
CA LEU A 26 0.91 15.20 -15.37
C LEU A 26 -0.14 14.61 -14.42
N LEU A 27 -0.60 13.41 -14.71
CA LEU A 27 -1.49 12.63 -13.84
C LEU A 27 -0.74 11.40 -13.35
N GLY A 28 -0.71 11.18 -12.03
CA GLY A 28 -0.03 10.04 -11.41
C GLY A 28 -0.97 9.17 -10.60
N THR A 29 -0.84 7.86 -10.77
CA THR A 29 -1.46 6.84 -9.93
C THR A 29 -0.39 5.94 -9.34
N SER A 30 -0.59 5.43 -8.15
CA SER A 30 0.32 4.53 -7.43
C SER A 30 -0.44 3.57 -6.57
N ASP A 31 0.16 2.40 -6.31
CA ASP A 31 -0.35 1.48 -5.28
C ASP A 31 -1.84 1.15 -5.45
N VAL A 32 -2.30 1.02 -6.71
CA VAL A 32 -3.72 0.71 -6.97
C VAL A 32 -4.04 -0.73 -6.58
N HIS A 33 -3.03 -1.61 -6.51
CA HIS A 33 -3.13 -2.95 -5.96
C HIS A 33 -4.32 -3.73 -6.53
N GLY A 34 -4.44 -3.74 -7.86
CA GLY A 34 -5.47 -4.51 -8.55
C GLY A 34 -6.90 -4.06 -8.34
N ARG A 35 -7.13 -2.89 -7.75
CA ARG A 35 -8.47 -2.35 -7.57
C ARG A 35 -9.00 -1.73 -8.86
N ILE A 36 -9.43 -2.61 -9.78
CA ILE A 36 -9.81 -2.21 -11.13
C ILE A 36 -11.22 -1.60 -11.17
N VAL A 37 -12.17 -2.20 -10.45
CA VAL A 37 -13.55 -1.70 -10.34
C VAL A 37 -13.88 -1.35 -8.89
N PRO A 38 -14.89 -0.50 -8.62
CA PRO A 38 -15.29 -0.10 -7.29
C PRO A 38 -16.02 -1.26 -6.56
N TRP A 39 -15.28 -2.29 -6.18
CA TRP A 39 -15.82 -3.50 -5.56
C TRP A 39 -14.93 -4.02 -4.43
N SER A 40 -15.54 -4.37 -3.31
CA SER A 40 -14.90 -5.07 -2.20
C SER A 40 -15.19 -6.57 -2.31
N TYR A 41 -14.22 -7.38 -2.71
CA TYR A 41 -14.41 -8.83 -2.86
C TYR A 41 -14.62 -9.57 -1.54
N GLY A 42 -14.04 -9.08 -0.44
CA GLY A 42 -14.28 -9.65 0.88
C GLY A 42 -15.73 -9.43 1.35
N ALA A 43 -16.22 -8.19 1.22
CA ALA A 43 -17.61 -7.87 1.58
C ALA A 43 -18.63 -8.27 0.51
N ASP A 44 -18.19 -8.52 -0.73
CA ASP A 44 -18.97 -8.78 -1.94
C ASP A 44 -20.03 -7.68 -2.22
N ILE A 45 -19.63 -6.43 -2.10
CA ILE A 45 -20.45 -5.24 -2.32
C ILE A 45 -19.71 -4.18 -3.12
N GLU A 46 -20.45 -3.24 -3.71
CA GLU A 46 -19.88 -2.04 -4.29
C GLU A 46 -19.14 -1.21 -3.21
N ASP A 47 -17.94 -0.74 -3.57
CA ASP A 47 -17.12 0.15 -2.75
C ASP A 47 -16.49 1.24 -3.62
N LYS A 48 -17.12 2.40 -3.66
CA LYS A 48 -16.70 3.56 -4.47
C LYS A 48 -15.52 4.35 -3.88
N SER A 49 -14.79 3.82 -2.92
CA SER A 49 -13.68 4.56 -2.31
C SER A 49 -12.53 4.87 -3.27
N GLY A 50 -12.34 4.06 -4.32
CA GLY A 50 -11.33 4.24 -5.37
C GLY A 50 -11.25 3.04 -6.31
N SER A 51 -10.81 3.26 -7.56
CA SER A 51 -10.54 2.19 -8.53
C SER A 51 -9.97 2.76 -9.84
N TYR A 52 -9.31 1.92 -10.68
CA TYR A 52 -8.92 2.33 -12.03
C TYR A 52 -10.12 2.78 -12.87
N ALA A 53 -11.29 2.17 -12.72
CA ALA A 53 -12.48 2.56 -13.48
C ALA A 53 -12.95 3.99 -13.14
N GLN A 54 -12.84 4.42 -11.88
CA GLN A 54 -13.15 5.80 -11.48
C GLN A 54 -12.05 6.76 -11.93
N ILE A 55 -10.77 6.36 -11.83
CA ILE A 55 -9.63 7.12 -12.35
C ILE A 55 -9.78 7.33 -13.86
N ALA A 56 -10.23 6.31 -14.62
CA ALA A 56 -10.44 6.43 -16.05
C ALA A 56 -11.47 7.51 -16.42
N THR A 57 -12.54 7.64 -15.64
CA THR A 57 -13.51 8.73 -15.81
C THR A 57 -12.85 10.10 -15.63
N TYR A 58 -12.03 10.25 -14.57
CA TYR A 58 -11.28 11.48 -14.33
C TYR A 58 -10.29 11.79 -15.46
N VAL A 59 -9.48 10.83 -15.85
CA VAL A 59 -8.48 10.98 -16.93
C VAL A 59 -9.14 11.40 -18.25
N LYS A 60 -10.30 10.81 -18.60
CA LYS A 60 -11.05 11.18 -19.79
C LYS A 60 -11.53 12.62 -19.74
N ASP A 61 -12.04 13.08 -18.60
CA ASP A 61 -12.46 14.47 -18.43
C ASP A 61 -11.27 15.44 -18.54
N VAL A 62 -10.15 15.13 -17.89
CA VAL A 62 -8.93 15.95 -17.98
C VAL A 62 -8.44 16.04 -19.44
N ARG A 63 -8.37 14.92 -20.16
CA ARG A 63 -7.93 14.88 -21.57
C ARG A 63 -8.87 15.62 -22.52
N LYS A 64 -10.16 15.67 -22.23
CA LYS A 64 -11.12 16.44 -23.00
C LYS A 64 -10.84 17.95 -22.92
N ASN A 65 -10.38 18.40 -21.76
CA ASN A 65 -10.20 19.82 -21.46
C ASN A 65 -8.74 20.29 -21.59
N ASN A 66 -7.78 19.36 -21.75
CA ASN A 66 -6.34 19.65 -21.81
C ASN A 66 -5.68 18.89 -22.96
N LYS A 67 -4.96 19.61 -23.83
CA LYS A 67 -4.27 19.04 -24.99
C LYS A 67 -3.07 18.18 -24.58
N ASN A 68 -2.29 18.66 -23.61
CA ASN A 68 -1.02 18.05 -23.23
C ASN A 68 -1.15 17.36 -21.88
N VAL A 69 -1.52 16.08 -21.90
CA VAL A 69 -1.64 15.24 -20.70
C VAL A 69 -0.65 14.10 -20.79
N VAL A 70 0.04 13.81 -19.69
CA VAL A 70 0.90 12.65 -19.49
C VAL A 70 0.36 11.87 -18.30
N LEU A 71 0.10 10.57 -18.47
CA LEU A 71 -0.43 9.68 -17.42
C LEU A 71 0.62 8.65 -17.03
N VAL A 72 0.94 8.57 -15.74
CA VAL A 72 1.98 7.68 -15.22
C VAL A 72 1.44 6.76 -14.13
N GLU A 73 1.87 5.49 -14.16
CA GLU A 73 1.67 4.51 -13.10
C GLU A 73 2.97 4.31 -12.33
N VAL A 74 2.92 4.49 -11.01
CA VAL A 74 4.10 4.49 -10.15
C VAL A 74 4.43 3.09 -9.61
N GLY A 75 3.62 2.07 -9.93
CA GLY A 75 3.84 0.68 -9.54
C GLY A 75 2.88 0.16 -8.47
N ASP A 76 3.10 -1.09 -8.06
CA ASP A 76 2.23 -1.87 -7.19
C ASP A 76 0.80 -2.00 -7.77
N ALA A 77 0.74 -2.39 -9.04
CA ALA A 77 -0.51 -2.54 -9.78
C ALA A 77 -1.04 -3.97 -9.82
N ILE A 78 -0.16 -5.00 -9.77
CA ILE A 78 -0.51 -6.40 -10.13
C ILE A 78 -0.83 -7.30 -8.94
N GLN A 79 -0.78 -6.80 -7.71
CA GLN A 79 -0.94 -7.57 -6.47
C GLN A 79 -2.08 -7.00 -5.63
N ASP A 80 -2.69 -7.84 -4.76
CA ASP A 80 -3.80 -7.56 -3.84
C ASP A 80 -5.19 -7.50 -4.53
N ASN A 81 -6.23 -7.16 -3.79
CA ASN A 81 -7.64 -7.13 -4.23
C ASN A 81 -8.07 -8.38 -5.02
N GLN A 82 -7.49 -9.53 -4.68
CA GLN A 82 -7.75 -10.86 -5.25
C GLN A 82 -7.26 -11.07 -6.69
N ILE A 83 -6.66 -10.07 -7.37
CA ILE A 83 -6.14 -10.27 -8.73
C ILE A 83 -4.88 -11.16 -8.77
N ASP A 84 -4.28 -11.44 -7.63
CA ASP A 84 -3.15 -12.36 -7.45
C ASP A 84 -3.35 -13.70 -8.17
N VAL A 85 -4.59 -14.19 -8.25
CA VAL A 85 -4.91 -15.44 -8.93
C VAL A 85 -4.49 -15.42 -10.40
N PHE A 86 -4.54 -14.25 -11.04
CA PHE A 86 -4.16 -14.08 -12.45
C PHE A 86 -2.63 -13.96 -12.64
N ALA A 87 -1.88 -13.66 -11.58
CA ALA A 87 -0.42 -13.65 -11.59
C ALA A 87 0.21 -14.94 -11.03
N LYS A 88 -0.50 -15.69 -10.17
CA LYS A 88 -0.05 -16.98 -9.61
C LYS A 88 -0.20 -18.15 -10.59
N ASP A 89 -1.27 -18.19 -11.36
CA ASP A 89 -1.54 -19.28 -12.31
C ASP A 89 -1.05 -18.93 -13.72
N LYS A 90 -0.09 -19.70 -14.23
CA LYS A 90 0.55 -19.48 -15.55
C LYS A 90 -0.42 -19.38 -16.72
N LYS A 91 -1.60 -20.00 -16.62
CA LYS A 91 -2.63 -19.94 -17.68
C LYS A 91 -3.17 -18.53 -17.88
N TYR A 92 -3.08 -17.65 -16.86
CA TYR A 92 -3.57 -16.28 -16.91
C TYR A 92 -2.47 -15.24 -17.20
N TYR A 93 -1.17 -15.59 -17.26
CA TYR A 93 -0.11 -14.59 -17.45
C TYR A 93 -0.32 -13.75 -18.72
N LYS A 94 -0.66 -14.40 -19.84
CA LYS A 94 -0.93 -13.74 -21.13
C LYS A 94 -2.28 -13.02 -21.20
N ASP A 95 -3.11 -13.21 -20.20
CA ASP A 95 -4.45 -12.63 -20.12
C ASP A 95 -4.64 -11.87 -18.80
N HIS A 96 -3.56 -11.33 -18.24
CA HIS A 96 -3.63 -10.57 -17.00
C HIS A 96 -4.45 -9.28 -17.22
N PRO A 97 -5.37 -8.91 -16.29
CA PRO A 97 -6.27 -7.77 -16.50
C PRO A 97 -5.55 -6.41 -16.53
N ILE A 98 -4.47 -6.24 -15.78
CA ILE A 98 -3.77 -4.94 -15.65
C ILE A 98 -3.28 -4.40 -17.00
N PRO A 99 -2.56 -5.14 -17.86
CA PRO A 99 -2.18 -4.62 -19.19
C PRO A 99 -3.37 -4.11 -20.00
N LYS A 100 -4.51 -4.80 -19.97
CA LYS A 100 -5.72 -4.40 -20.70
C LYS A 100 -6.27 -3.07 -20.20
N VAL A 101 -6.30 -2.90 -18.88
CA VAL A 101 -6.78 -1.67 -18.22
C VAL A 101 -5.85 -0.50 -18.50
N LEU A 102 -4.54 -0.67 -18.25
CA LEU A 102 -3.55 0.39 -18.49
C LEU A 102 -3.51 0.82 -19.96
N ASN A 103 -3.62 -0.15 -20.89
CA ASN A 103 -3.63 0.11 -22.32
C ASN A 103 -4.90 0.86 -22.76
N GLU A 104 -6.08 0.52 -22.24
CA GLU A 104 -7.34 1.22 -22.50
C GLU A 104 -7.28 2.67 -21.97
N MET A 105 -6.68 2.86 -20.80
CA MET A 105 -6.49 4.19 -20.22
C MET A 105 -5.39 5.00 -20.91
N ASN A 106 -4.60 4.39 -21.79
CA ASN A 106 -3.47 4.98 -22.49
C ASN A 106 -2.45 5.59 -21.51
N TYR A 107 -1.93 4.77 -20.58
CA TYR A 107 -0.80 5.17 -19.75
C TYR A 107 0.45 5.39 -20.62
N ASP A 108 1.17 6.48 -20.36
CA ASP A 108 2.42 6.81 -21.05
C ASP A 108 3.61 6.09 -20.40
N ILE A 109 3.62 6.00 -19.07
CA ILE A 109 4.73 5.44 -18.25
C ILE A 109 4.19 4.41 -17.27
N PHE A 110 4.97 3.35 -17.04
CA PHE A 110 4.80 2.37 -15.98
C PHE A 110 6.14 2.15 -15.26
N VAL A 111 6.18 2.36 -13.95
CA VAL A 111 7.34 2.10 -13.09
C VAL A 111 7.08 0.85 -12.26
N LEU A 112 8.11 0.05 -11.97
CA LEU A 112 7.96 -1.13 -11.15
C LEU A 112 7.93 -0.76 -9.66
N GLY A 113 6.92 -1.23 -8.94
CA GLY A 113 6.87 -1.24 -7.49
C GLY A 113 7.48 -2.54 -6.92
N ASN A 114 7.44 -2.70 -5.60
CA ASN A 114 7.96 -3.91 -4.95
C ASN A 114 7.02 -5.12 -5.13
N HIS A 115 5.73 -4.88 -5.26
CA HIS A 115 4.76 -5.96 -5.44
C HIS A 115 4.71 -6.53 -6.86
N GLU A 116 5.30 -5.88 -7.84
CA GLU A 116 5.49 -6.44 -9.17
C GLU A 116 6.36 -7.70 -9.15
N PHE A 117 7.20 -7.90 -8.13
CA PHE A 117 8.12 -9.04 -8.02
C PHE A 117 7.53 -10.25 -7.28
N ASN A 118 6.38 -10.13 -6.62
CA ASN A 118 5.82 -11.16 -5.74
C ASN A 118 5.56 -12.51 -6.43
N PHE A 119 5.34 -12.50 -7.74
CA PHE A 119 5.02 -13.72 -8.52
C PHE A 119 6.21 -14.26 -9.32
N GLY A 120 7.40 -13.67 -9.10
CA GLY A 120 8.67 -14.02 -9.75
C GLY A 120 8.84 -13.38 -11.11
N MET A 121 10.11 -13.31 -11.55
CA MET A 121 10.51 -12.64 -12.78
C MET A 121 9.80 -13.17 -14.03
N LYS A 122 9.49 -14.48 -14.09
CA LYS A 122 8.80 -15.06 -15.24
C LYS A 122 7.37 -14.54 -15.41
N ALA A 123 6.62 -14.42 -14.31
CA ALA A 123 5.27 -13.85 -14.36
C ALA A 123 5.35 -12.37 -14.75
N LEU A 124 6.26 -11.64 -14.15
CA LEU A 124 6.49 -10.23 -14.45
C LEU A 124 6.82 -10.01 -15.92
N ASP A 125 7.78 -10.78 -16.48
CA ASP A 125 8.16 -10.68 -17.89
C ASP A 125 6.97 -10.87 -18.84
N GLU A 126 6.11 -11.86 -18.56
CA GLU A 126 4.93 -12.12 -19.40
C GLU A 126 3.88 -11.00 -19.28
N ILE A 127 3.64 -10.49 -18.08
CA ILE A 127 2.68 -9.39 -17.86
C ILE A 127 3.19 -8.10 -18.51
N LEU A 128 4.48 -7.78 -18.36
CA LEU A 128 5.07 -6.55 -18.92
C LEU A 128 5.08 -6.52 -20.46
N LYS A 129 5.12 -7.69 -21.13
CA LYS A 129 5.06 -7.73 -22.62
C LYS A 129 3.81 -7.06 -23.15
N ASP A 130 2.69 -7.20 -22.48
CA ASP A 130 1.39 -6.72 -22.93
C ASP A 130 1.09 -5.28 -22.50
N ILE A 131 1.92 -4.68 -21.62
CA ILE A 131 1.82 -3.26 -21.25
C ILE A 131 2.44 -2.40 -22.36
N LYS A 132 1.64 -1.50 -22.97
CA LYS A 132 2.08 -0.57 -24.01
C LYS A 132 2.86 0.62 -23.46
N ALA A 133 2.53 1.07 -22.25
CA ALA A 133 3.25 2.14 -21.57
C ALA A 133 4.76 1.89 -21.55
N LYS A 134 5.56 2.95 -21.60
CA LYS A 134 7.02 2.83 -21.46
C LYS A 134 7.36 2.37 -20.05
N LYS A 135 7.96 1.19 -19.90
CA LYS A 135 8.40 0.64 -18.62
C LYS A 135 9.74 1.22 -18.23
N LEU A 136 9.86 1.75 -17.00
CA LEU A 136 11.07 2.42 -16.51
C LEU A 136 11.44 1.93 -15.11
N THR A 137 12.72 1.58 -14.92
CA THR A 137 13.33 1.41 -13.59
C THR A 137 14.85 1.55 -13.71
N ALA A 138 15.41 2.66 -13.26
CA ALA A 138 16.82 2.98 -13.45
C ALA A 138 17.77 2.13 -12.60
N ASN A 139 17.33 1.74 -11.39
CA ASN A 139 18.16 1.12 -10.37
C ASN A 139 17.99 -0.41 -10.24
N PHE A 140 17.46 -1.11 -11.26
CA PHE A 140 17.22 -2.55 -11.23
C PHE A 140 17.98 -3.30 -12.33
N TYR A 141 18.83 -4.30 -11.95
CA TYR A 141 19.81 -4.91 -12.80
C TYR A 141 19.90 -6.43 -12.66
N HIS A 142 20.33 -7.10 -13.72
CA HIS A 142 20.76 -8.50 -13.68
C HIS A 142 22.13 -8.61 -13.00
N LYS A 143 22.27 -9.46 -11.96
CA LYS A 143 23.56 -9.72 -11.28
C LYS A 143 24.63 -10.29 -12.23
N LYS A 144 24.22 -11.14 -13.16
CA LYS A 144 25.14 -11.90 -14.03
C LYS A 144 25.99 -11.02 -14.94
N ASN A 145 25.44 -9.90 -15.43
CA ASN A 145 26.08 -9.13 -16.51
C ASN A 145 25.98 -7.61 -16.33
N ASP A 146 25.49 -7.16 -15.18
CA ASP A 146 25.28 -5.75 -14.85
C ASP A 146 24.44 -4.98 -15.89
N LYS A 147 23.59 -5.68 -16.64
CA LYS A 147 22.64 -5.05 -17.55
C LYS A 147 21.40 -4.63 -16.78
N ARG A 148 20.96 -3.40 -17.02
CA ARG A 148 19.67 -2.91 -16.50
C ARG A 148 18.55 -3.78 -17.05
N TYR A 149 17.53 -4.05 -16.22
CA TYR A 149 16.42 -4.93 -16.58
C TYR A 149 15.50 -4.30 -17.63
N ILE A 150 15.13 -3.03 -17.45
CA ILE A 150 14.36 -2.23 -18.40
C ILE A 150 14.96 -0.82 -18.51
N ASP A 151 14.42 0.04 -19.37
CA ASP A 151 14.94 1.39 -19.56
C ASP A 151 14.94 2.22 -18.27
N ALA A 152 15.93 3.09 -18.12
CA ALA A 152 16.03 4.02 -17.00
C ALA A 152 15.14 5.26 -17.17
N THR A 153 15.09 5.75 -18.43
CA THR A 153 14.52 7.04 -18.76
C THR A 153 13.81 7.01 -20.11
N THR A 154 12.94 7.98 -20.31
CA THR A 154 12.40 8.31 -21.62
C THR A 154 12.25 9.83 -21.75
N ILE A 155 12.02 10.33 -22.97
CA ILE A 155 11.68 11.72 -23.23
C ILE A 155 10.28 11.75 -23.86
N ILE A 156 9.40 12.58 -23.31
CA ILE A 156 8.07 12.85 -23.85
C ILE A 156 8.06 14.29 -24.35
N GLU A 157 7.67 14.51 -25.59
CA GLU A 157 7.54 15.84 -26.16
C GLU A 157 6.07 16.23 -26.31
N LYS A 158 5.72 17.43 -25.85
CA LYS A 158 4.39 18.04 -25.95
C LYS A 158 4.53 19.49 -26.37
N ASP A 159 4.01 19.84 -27.53
CA ASP A 159 4.02 21.21 -28.09
C ASP A 159 5.41 21.90 -28.05
N GLY A 160 6.47 21.14 -28.35
CA GLY A 160 7.85 21.64 -28.36
C GLY A 160 8.57 21.62 -27.02
N VAL A 161 7.90 21.21 -25.93
CA VAL A 161 8.50 21.02 -24.60
C VAL A 161 8.92 19.56 -24.42
N LYS A 162 10.16 19.31 -24.00
CA LYS A 162 10.74 17.99 -23.76
C LYS A 162 10.80 17.68 -22.28
N LEU A 163 10.00 16.73 -21.82
CA LEU A 163 10.02 16.21 -20.46
C LEU A 163 10.92 14.97 -20.39
N GLY A 164 12.00 15.04 -19.61
CA GLY A 164 12.82 13.88 -19.27
C GLY A 164 12.19 13.12 -18.10
N ILE A 165 11.87 11.85 -18.29
CA ILE A 165 11.26 11.00 -17.24
C ILE A 165 12.27 9.99 -16.75
N ILE A 166 12.47 9.89 -15.42
CA ILE A 166 13.29 8.88 -14.75
C ILE A 166 12.37 7.95 -13.96
N GLY A 167 12.52 6.63 -14.11
CA GLY A 167 11.86 5.64 -13.25
C GLY A 167 12.81 5.17 -12.14
N LEU A 168 12.34 5.09 -10.89
CA LEU A 168 13.07 4.50 -9.76
C LEU A 168 12.15 3.59 -8.95
N SER A 169 12.73 2.53 -8.37
CA SER A 169 12.02 1.60 -7.50
C SER A 169 12.74 1.46 -6.15
N THR A 170 11.99 1.16 -5.09
CA THR A 170 12.60 1.00 -3.76
C THR A 170 13.62 -0.14 -3.75
N PRO A 171 14.85 0.10 -3.27
CA PRO A 171 15.84 -0.97 -3.13
C PRO A 171 15.45 -2.00 -2.07
N MET A 172 14.48 -1.67 -1.22
CA MET A 172 13.92 -2.59 -0.21
C MET A 172 13.22 -3.79 -0.84
N SER A 173 12.83 -3.74 -2.12
CA SER A 173 12.27 -4.87 -2.85
C SER A 173 13.15 -6.13 -2.76
N ALA A 174 14.48 -5.97 -2.77
CA ALA A 174 15.40 -7.09 -2.60
C ALA A 174 15.22 -7.79 -1.25
N LYS A 175 15.02 -7.02 -0.19
CA LYS A 175 14.79 -7.54 1.17
C LYS A 175 13.40 -8.16 1.30
N PHE A 176 12.37 -7.55 0.72
CA PHE A 176 11.00 -8.09 0.75
C PHE A 176 10.87 -9.42 0.00
N GLU A 177 11.72 -9.63 -1.02
CA GLU A 177 11.75 -10.85 -1.82
C GLU A 177 12.89 -11.83 -1.44
N GLU A 178 13.59 -11.60 -0.32
CA GLU A 178 14.73 -12.43 0.11
C GLU A 178 14.30 -13.89 0.31
N ASP A 179 13.23 -14.12 1.07
CA ASP A 179 12.72 -15.46 1.38
C ASP A 179 12.10 -16.16 0.18
N THR A 180 11.66 -15.41 -0.86
CA THR A 180 11.07 -15.98 -2.07
C THR A 180 12.12 -16.53 -3.03
N GLY A 181 13.30 -15.92 -3.00
CA GLY A 181 14.30 -16.10 -4.04
C GLY A 181 13.86 -15.55 -5.42
N ASN A 182 12.74 -14.82 -5.52
CA ASN A 182 12.25 -14.26 -6.78
C ASN A 182 13.27 -13.32 -7.43
N LEU A 183 14.08 -12.63 -6.63
CA LEU A 183 15.09 -11.67 -7.06
C LEU A 183 16.54 -12.19 -6.89
N LYS A 184 16.76 -13.51 -6.72
CA LYS A 184 18.09 -14.08 -6.48
C LYS A 184 19.12 -13.71 -7.55
N ASP A 185 18.70 -13.57 -8.80
CA ASP A 185 19.54 -13.25 -9.96
C ASP A 185 19.54 -11.75 -10.30
N MET A 186 18.86 -10.95 -9.49
CA MET A 186 18.66 -9.50 -9.69
C MET A 186 19.26 -8.70 -8.54
N LYS A 187 19.57 -7.42 -8.79
CA LYS A 187 20.03 -6.48 -7.76
C LYS A 187 19.46 -5.09 -7.98
N PHE A 188 19.30 -4.37 -6.89
CA PHE A 188 19.07 -2.93 -6.89
C PHE A 188 20.37 -2.19 -6.63
N THR A 189 20.57 -1.08 -7.34
CA THR A 189 21.64 -0.12 -7.09
C THR A 189 21.09 1.09 -6.31
N SER A 190 21.97 1.98 -5.86
CA SER A 190 21.59 3.20 -5.17
C SER A 190 20.67 4.07 -6.04
N PRO A 191 19.44 4.40 -5.59
CA PRO A 191 18.58 5.34 -6.28
C PRO A 191 19.21 6.72 -6.47
N THR A 192 19.99 7.19 -5.49
CA THR A 192 20.66 8.48 -5.56
C THR A 192 21.71 8.52 -6.67
N GLU A 193 22.57 7.51 -6.79
CA GLU A 193 23.59 7.46 -7.84
C GLU A 193 22.99 7.25 -9.22
N GLU A 194 21.92 6.46 -9.33
CA GLU A 194 21.20 6.32 -10.59
C GLU A 194 20.51 7.63 -10.98
N ALA A 195 19.82 8.30 -10.06
CA ALA A 195 19.20 9.59 -10.35
C ALA A 195 20.23 10.61 -10.83
N ARG A 196 21.40 10.72 -10.18
CA ARG A 196 22.50 11.60 -10.59
C ARG A 196 22.91 11.34 -12.04
N THR A 197 23.20 10.06 -12.33
CA THR A 197 23.61 9.62 -13.67
C THR A 197 22.55 9.94 -14.73
N GLN A 198 21.26 9.70 -14.42
CA GLN A 198 20.20 9.89 -15.39
C GLN A 198 19.86 11.39 -15.59
N VAL A 199 19.93 12.20 -14.54
CA VAL A 199 19.77 13.66 -14.63
C VAL A 199 20.83 14.26 -15.55
N GLU A 200 22.10 13.88 -15.39
CA GLU A 200 23.20 14.36 -16.29
C GLU A 200 22.94 13.97 -17.74
N LYS A 201 22.54 12.71 -17.99
CA LYS A 201 22.24 12.24 -19.35
C LYS A 201 21.03 12.95 -19.97
N LEU A 202 20.00 13.25 -19.21
CA LEU A 202 18.82 13.96 -19.70
C LEU A 202 19.13 15.43 -20.00
N LYS A 203 19.88 16.11 -19.12
CA LYS A 203 20.38 17.48 -19.36
C LYS A 203 21.21 17.55 -20.63
N ALA A 204 22.12 16.59 -20.85
CA ALA A 204 22.91 16.51 -22.08
C ALA A 204 22.07 16.27 -23.35
N LYS A 205 20.85 15.73 -23.23
CA LYS A 205 19.89 15.59 -24.33
C LYS A 205 18.99 16.81 -24.54
N GLY A 206 19.17 17.87 -23.74
CA GLY A 206 18.44 19.12 -23.86
C GLY A 206 16.96 18.98 -23.50
N VAL A 207 16.64 18.31 -22.40
CA VAL A 207 15.28 18.30 -21.87
C VAL A 207 15.00 19.60 -21.10
N ASP A 208 13.74 20.04 -21.11
CA ASP A 208 13.31 21.31 -20.53
C ASP A 208 12.89 21.18 -19.06
N ALA A 209 12.47 19.98 -18.65
CA ALA A 209 12.21 19.63 -17.26
C ALA A 209 12.48 18.14 -17.01
N ILE A 210 12.81 17.77 -15.77
CA ILE A 210 13.06 16.38 -15.35
C ILE A 210 12.05 15.97 -14.29
N ILE A 211 11.31 14.90 -14.59
CA ILE A 211 10.30 14.30 -13.74
C ILE A 211 10.81 12.95 -13.26
N ALA A 212 10.87 12.73 -11.95
CA ALA A 212 11.10 11.41 -11.38
C ALA A 212 9.76 10.76 -11.01
N VAL A 213 9.47 9.62 -11.62
CA VAL A 213 8.33 8.75 -11.29
C VAL A 213 8.90 7.60 -10.47
N THR A 214 8.55 7.53 -9.18
CA THR A 214 9.33 6.71 -8.26
C THR A 214 8.45 5.89 -7.32
N HIS A 215 8.61 4.58 -7.35
CA HIS A 215 8.01 3.72 -6.33
C HIS A 215 8.89 3.69 -5.08
N MET A 216 8.96 4.85 -4.43
CA MET A 216 9.68 5.13 -3.19
C MET A 216 8.91 6.21 -2.42
N GLY A 217 8.91 6.11 -1.10
CA GLY A 217 8.36 7.16 -0.24
C GLY A 217 9.17 8.45 -0.28
N ILE A 218 8.62 9.51 0.29
CA ILE A 218 9.33 10.79 0.44
C ILE A 218 10.46 10.63 1.46
N ASP A 219 10.15 10.09 2.63
CA ASP A 219 11.13 9.84 3.70
C ASP A 219 11.69 8.41 3.62
N ASN A 220 12.86 8.21 4.21
CA ASN A 220 13.51 6.90 4.25
C ASN A 220 12.68 5.87 4.99
N GLU A 221 12.46 4.71 4.37
CA GLU A 221 11.75 3.60 4.97
C GLU A 221 12.54 3.02 6.14
N ASN A 222 11.89 2.91 7.31
CA ASN A 222 12.51 2.43 8.55
C ASN A 222 13.83 3.14 8.90
N ASN A 223 14.01 4.40 8.45
CA ASN A 223 15.24 5.22 8.56
C ASN A 223 16.48 4.57 7.90
N ILE A 224 16.28 3.70 6.92
CA ILE A 224 17.38 3.13 6.11
C ILE A 224 17.78 4.18 5.07
N PRO A 225 19.04 4.63 5.03
CA PRO A 225 19.47 5.62 4.05
C PRO A 225 19.24 5.19 2.60
N ASP A 226 18.97 6.15 1.73
CA ASP A 226 18.80 5.96 0.29
C ASP A 226 17.58 5.10 -0.09
N THR A 227 16.56 5.06 0.79
CA THR A 227 15.26 4.42 0.51
C THR A 227 14.11 5.41 0.34
N GLY A 228 14.39 6.72 0.47
CA GLY A 228 13.41 7.80 0.32
C GLY A 228 13.88 8.88 -0.64
N MET A 229 12.96 9.55 -1.29
CA MET A 229 13.24 10.60 -2.27
C MET A 229 13.88 11.83 -1.66
N ARG A 230 13.73 12.07 -0.35
CA ARG A 230 14.38 13.18 0.35
C ARG A 230 15.91 13.09 0.25
N ASP A 231 16.48 11.89 0.40
CA ASP A 231 17.94 11.69 0.25
C ASP A 231 18.37 11.95 -1.20
N VAL A 232 17.62 11.42 -2.17
CA VAL A 232 17.88 11.64 -3.60
C VAL A 232 17.88 13.13 -3.95
N ILE A 233 16.83 13.87 -3.56
CA ILE A 233 16.68 15.31 -3.87
C ILE A 233 17.77 16.15 -3.16
N ASN A 234 18.15 15.78 -1.93
CA ASN A 234 19.21 16.49 -1.21
C ASN A 234 20.57 16.30 -1.88
N ALA A 235 20.81 15.17 -2.53
CA ALA A 235 22.08 14.82 -3.15
C ALA A 235 22.15 15.13 -4.66
N VAL A 236 21.02 15.32 -5.35
CA VAL A 236 20.95 15.47 -6.81
C VAL A 236 20.12 16.69 -7.19
N ASP A 237 20.75 17.68 -7.83
CA ASP A 237 20.06 18.87 -8.31
C ASP A 237 19.57 18.71 -9.76
N GLY A 238 18.38 19.23 -10.05
CA GLY A 238 17.81 19.30 -11.41
C GLY A 238 16.66 18.32 -11.66
N ILE A 239 16.10 17.73 -10.60
CA ILE A 239 14.78 17.10 -10.65
C ILE A 239 13.75 18.19 -10.34
N ASP A 240 12.82 18.42 -11.25
CA ASP A 240 11.80 19.46 -11.11
C ASP A 240 10.56 18.97 -10.37
N VAL A 241 10.13 17.71 -10.63
CA VAL A 241 8.95 17.09 -10.04
C VAL A 241 9.25 15.64 -9.66
N VAL A 242 8.68 15.20 -8.54
CA VAL A 242 8.61 13.80 -8.11
C VAL A 242 7.14 13.39 -7.97
N ILE A 243 6.77 12.30 -8.62
CA ILE A 243 5.54 11.56 -8.32
C ILE A 243 5.98 10.30 -7.58
N ALA A 244 5.74 10.29 -6.26
CA ALA A 244 6.14 9.23 -5.33
C ALA A 244 5.06 8.18 -5.13
N GLY A 245 5.37 7.08 -4.43
CA GLY A 245 4.45 6.01 -4.06
C GLY A 245 4.97 5.17 -2.90
N HIS A 246 4.56 3.89 -2.81
CA HIS A 246 5.06 2.89 -1.86
C HIS A 246 4.59 3.08 -0.41
N MET A 247 4.60 4.30 0.12
CA MET A 247 4.27 4.54 1.53
C MET A 247 2.78 4.74 1.77
N HIS A 248 1.97 4.67 0.73
CA HIS A 248 0.51 4.81 0.78
C HIS A 248 0.05 6.13 1.45
N LYS A 249 0.79 7.21 1.25
CA LYS A 249 0.44 8.52 1.79
C LYS A 249 -0.32 9.35 0.75
N ASP A 250 -1.25 10.18 1.23
CA ASP A 250 -1.84 11.23 0.42
C ASP A 250 -1.05 12.52 0.67
N VAL A 251 -0.17 12.85 -0.29
CA VAL A 251 0.63 14.08 -0.25
C VAL A 251 0.27 14.94 -1.45
N PRO A 252 -0.63 15.91 -1.25
CA PRO A 252 -1.07 16.79 -2.34
C PRO A 252 0.06 17.61 -2.94
N SER A 253 0.94 18.14 -2.09
CA SER A 253 2.05 18.98 -2.50
C SER A 253 3.06 19.14 -1.36
N GLU A 254 4.31 18.84 -1.65
CA GLU A 254 5.47 19.15 -0.79
C GLU A 254 6.57 19.71 -1.67
N THR A 255 7.41 20.58 -1.14
CA THR A 255 8.58 21.10 -1.85
C THR A 255 9.84 20.88 -1.02
N ILE A 256 10.83 20.20 -1.60
CA ILE A 256 12.16 20.03 -1.02
C ILE A 256 13.16 20.70 -1.93
N LYS A 257 13.92 21.68 -1.43
CA LYS A 257 14.74 22.58 -2.27
C LYS A 257 13.86 23.21 -3.37
N ASN A 258 14.10 22.88 -4.64
CA ASN A 258 13.31 23.33 -5.78
C ASN A 258 12.53 22.19 -6.45
N THR A 259 12.38 21.05 -5.81
CA THR A 259 11.65 19.89 -6.35
C THR A 259 10.25 19.84 -5.77
N LEU A 260 9.23 19.85 -6.64
CA LEU A 260 7.82 19.63 -6.26
C LEU A 260 7.56 18.13 -6.11
N ILE A 261 6.87 17.72 -5.05
CA ILE A 261 6.61 16.30 -4.74
C ILE A 261 5.12 16.11 -4.49
N THR A 262 4.57 15.01 -5.01
CA THR A 262 3.21 14.54 -4.72
C THR A 262 3.19 13.02 -4.59
N GLU A 263 2.26 12.46 -3.78
CA GLU A 263 2.04 11.01 -3.64
C GLU A 263 0.53 10.73 -3.61
N PRO A 264 0.00 9.85 -4.50
CA PRO A 264 -1.45 9.69 -4.72
C PRO A 264 -2.10 8.60 -3.86
N HIS A 265 -1.66 8.41 -2.61
CA HIS A 265 -2.23 7.38 -1.72
C HIS A 265 -2.23 5.98 -2.38
N ARG A 266 -3.16 5.12 -1.96
CA ARG A 266 -3.32 3.74 -2.48
C ARG A 266 -4.75 3.44 -2.94
N TYR A 267 -4.92 2.27 -3.57
CA TYR A 267 -6.22 1.73 -4.01
C TYR A 267 -6.97 2.62 -4.99
N GLY A 268 -6.25 3.53 -5.67
CA GLY A 268 -6.86 4.45 -6.62
C GLY A 268 -7.87 5.41 -5.98
N THR A 269 -7.69 5.77 -4.70
CA THR A 269 -8.60 6.67 -3.97
C THR A 269 -8.46 8.12 -4.40
N VAL A 270 -7.26 8.50 -4.82
CA VAL A 270 -6.93 9.82 -5.37
C VAL A 270 -6.01 9.68 -6.58
N VAL A 271 -5.92 10.73 -7.39
CA VAL A 271 -4.96 10.91 -8.48
C VAL A 271 -4.08 12.10 -8.16
N SER A 272 -2.76 11.99 -8.27
CA SER A 272 -1.87 13.14 -8.28
C SER A 272 -2.05 13.90 -9.57
N GLU A 273 -2.32 15.19 -9.51
CA GLU A 273 -2.36 16.11 -10.64
C GLU A 273 -1.29 17.16 -10.48
N VAL A 274 -0.40 17.29 -11.48
CA VAL A 274 0.66 18.28 -11.52
C VAL A 274 0.46 19.16 -12.75
N ASP A 275 0.41 20.46 -12.53
CA ASP A 275 0.34 21.48 -13.58
C ASP A 275 1.71 22.10 -13.78
N LEU A 276 2.23 22.02 -15.02
CA LEU A 276 3.48 22.63 -15.45
C LEU A 276 3.19 23.69 -16.52
N THR A 277 3.70 24.90 -16.32
CA THR A 277 3.62 25.98 -17.31
C THR A 277 5.03 26.32 -17.80
N PHE A 278 5.18 26.33 -19.11
CA PHE A 278 6.42 26.67 -19.79
C PHE A 278 6.22 27.90 -20.69
N ASP A 279 7.22 28.78 -20.69
CA ASP A 279 7.34 29.87 -21.66
C ASP A 279 8.32 29.48 -22.75
N ILE A 280 7.94 29.65 -24.00
CA ILE A 280 8.80 29.48 -25.17
C ILE A 280 9.04 30.86 -25.78
N ASN A 281 10.28 31.35 -25.75
CA ASN A 281 10.63 32.62 -26.34
C ASN A 281 10.86 32.56 -27.87
N ASP A 282 11.09 33.70 -28.51
CA ASP A 282 11.32 33.82 -29.95
C ASP A 282 12.54 33.02 -30.44
N LYS A 283 13.48 32.73 -29.57
CA LYS A 283 14.66 31.92 -29.87
C LYS A 283 14.38 30.42 -29.70
N LYS A 284 13.14 30.03 -29.39
CA LYS A 284 12.69 28.67 -29.08
C LYS A 284 13.37 28.12 -27.80
N GLU A 285 13.83 28.97 -26.90
CA GLU A 285 14.29 28.57 -25.58
C GLU A 285 13.06 28.34 -24.69
N VAL A 286 13.00 27.15 -24.08
CA VAL A 286 11.90 26.70 -23.22
C VAL A 286 12.29 26.88 -21.76
N LYS A 287 11.40 27.46 -20.97
CA LYS A 287 11.63 27.65 -19.52
C LYS A 287 10.41 27.22 -18.73
N LEU A 288 10.60 26.34 -17.77
CA LEU A 288 9.58 26.01 -16.77
C LEU A 288 9.40 27.24 -15.84
N VAL A 289 8.23 27.86 -15.88
CA VAL A 289 7.92 29.09 -15.12
C VAL A 289 7.00 28.85 -13.94
N LYS A 290 6.19 27.78 -13.98
CA LYS A 290 5.29 27.43 -12.89
C LYS A 290 5.15 25.91 -12.76
N LYS A 291 5.05 25.43 -11.53
CA LYS A 291 4.71 24.04 -11.18
C LYS A 291 3.89 24.01 -9.91
N GLU A 292 2.76 23.32 -9.98
CA GLU A 292 1.83 23.15 -8.86
C GLU A 292 1.32 21.72 -8.85
N SER A 293 0.90 21.22 -7.68
CA SER A 293 0.31 19.89 -7.55
C SER A 293 -0.83 19.86 -6.55
N LYS A 294 -1.70 18.89 -6.74
CA LYS A 294 -2.78 18.52 -5.83
C LYS A 294 -3.09 17.02 -5.97
N THR A 295 -3.80 16.46 -5.00
CA THR A 295 -4.43 15.15 -5.14
C THR A 295 -5.94 15.34 -5.36
N VAL A 296 -6.52 14.53 -6.25
CA VAL A 296 -7.92 14.61 -6.64
C VAL A 296 -8.65 13.34 -6.24
N PRO A 297 -9.60 13.39 -5.28
CA PRO A 297 -10.37 12.23 -4.87
C PRO A 297 -11.31 11.75 -5.97
N VAL A 298 -11.37 10.42 -6.21
CA VAL A 298 -12.23 9.85 -7.26
C VAL A 298 -13.54 9.24 -6.75
N LYS A 299 -13.76 9.18 -5.44
CA LYS A 299 -14.90 8.50 -4.80
C LYS A 299 -16.29 8.97 -5.28
N ALA A 300 -16.40 10.21 -5.74
CA ALA A 300 -17.65 10.78 -6.26
C ALA A 300 -17.88 10.47 -7.76
N LEU A 301 -16.89 9.90 -8.43
CA LEU A 301 -16.96 9.62 -9.86
C LEU A 301 -17.57 8.23 -10.11
N GLU A 302 -18.38 8.15 -11.16
CA GLU A 302 -18.87 6.87 -11.66
C GLU A 302 -17.74 6.09 -12.35
N ALA A 303 -17.80 4.76 -12.26
CA ALA A 303 -16.86 3.88 -12.94
C ALA A 303 -17.00 3.98 -14.46
N ASP A 304 -15.90 4.09 -15.17
CA ASP A 304 -15.87 4.08 -16.64
C ASP A 304 -16.40 2.77 -17.19
N LYS A 305 -17.42 2.85 -18.03
CA LYS A 305 -18.11 1.69 -18.59
C LYS A 305 -17.19 0.75 -19.39
N LYS A 306 -16.19 1.33 -20.09
CA LYS A 306 -15.28 0.53 -20.90
C LYS A 306 -14.33 -0.30 -20.05
N ILE A 307 -13.81 0.28 -18.96
CA ILE A 307 -12.98 -0.44 -17.98
C ILE A 307 -13.80 -1.53 -17.29
N VAL A 308 -15.03 -1.23 -16.89
CA VAL A 308 -15.94 -2.23 -16.29
C VAL A 308 -16.20 -3.39 -17.27
N GLU A 309 -16.46 -3.10 -18.55
CA GLU A 309 -16.67 -4.13 -19.59
C GLU A 309 -15.43 -5.02 -19.78
N ILE A 310 -14.23 -4.42 -19.88
CA ILE A 310 -12.96 -5.14 -20.03
C ILE A 310 -12.73 -6.06 -18.83
N TYR A 311 -13.05 -5.60 -17.63
CA TYR A 311 -12.78 -6.35 -16.41
C TYR A 311 -13.88 -7.35 -16.03
N LYS A 312 -15.07 -7.27 -16.63
CA LYS A 312 -16.23 -8.09 -16.29
C LYS A 312 -15.92 -9.60 -16.14
N PRO A 313 -15.25 -10.29 -17.09
CA PRO A 313 -14.98 -11.72 -16.97
C PRO A 313 -14.07 -12.05 -15.77
N TYR A 314 -13.13 -11.18 -15.44
CA TYR A 314 -12.26 -11.33 -14.27
C TYR A 314 -13.01 -11.09 -12.97
N HIS A 315 -13.86 -10.07 -12.94
CA HIS A 315 -14.73 -9.76 -11.81
C HIS A 315 -15.66 -10.93 -11.47
N GLU A 316 -16.33 -11.49 -12.47
CA GLU A 316 -17.23 -12.64 -12.30
C GLU A 316 -16.45 -13.87 -11.79
N LYS A 317 -15.25 -14.13 -12.35
CA LYS A 317 -14.38 -15.22 -11.90
C LYS A 317 -13.92 -15.05 -10.45
N LEU A 318 -13.54 -13.86 -10.03
CA LEU A 318 -13.16 -13.61 -8.65
C LEU A 318 -14.33 -13.78 -7.69
N ARG A 319 -15.51 -13.31 -8.06
CA ARG A 319 -16.72 -13.52 -7.25
C ARG A 319 -17.06 -15.01 -7.12
N GLU A 320 -16.98 -15.78 -8.21
CA GLU A 320 -17.15 -17.25 -8.17
C GLU A 320 -16.17 -17.88 -7.17
N LEU A 321 -14.86 -17.58 -7.28
CA LEU A 321 -13.84 -18.15 -6.42
C LEU A 321 -14.02 -17.79 -4.94
N ASN A 322 -14.43 -16.54 -4.67
CA ASN A 322 -14.57 -16.03 -3.31
C ASN A 322 -15.89 -16.46 -2.65
N ASN A 323 -16.91 -16.83 -3.40
CA ASN A 323 -18.18 -17.34 -2.89
C ASN A 323 -18.21 -18.87 -2.68
N VAL A 324 -17.08 -19.56 -2.86
CA VAL A 324 -16.99 -21.00 -2.54
C VAL A 324 -17.22 -21.22 -1.05
N VAL A 325 -18.19 -22.06 -0.70
CA VAL A 325 -18.45 -22.50 0.67
C VAL A 325 -17.33 -23.43 1.12
N ILE A 326 -16.70 -23.12 2.26
CA ILE A 326 -15.59 -23.88 2.85
C ILE A 326 -15.96 -24.57 4.16
N GLY A 327 -17.12 -24.26 4.72
CA GLY A 327 -17.62 -24.85 5.95
C GLY A 327 -18.88 -24.15 6.44
N GLN A 328 -19.25 -24.45 7.69
CA GLN A 328 -20.41 -23.85 8.38
C GLN A 328 -20.05 -23.53 9.81
N THR A 329 -20.64 -22.47 10.36
CA THR A 329 -20.59 -22.15 11.79
C THR A 329 -21.97 -22.34 12.43
N ALA A 330 -21.97 -22.94 13.62
CA ALA A 330 -23.20 -23.19 14.37
C ALA A 330 -23.79 -21.91 14.99
N ASN A 331 -22.95 -20.90 15.24
CA ASN A 331 -23.33 -19.65 15.90
C ASN A 331 -22.88 -18.45 15.09
N GLU A 332 -23.51 -17.28 15.32
CA GLU A 332 -22.96 -15.99 14.95
C GLU A 332 -21.67 -15.76 15.74
N MET A 333 -20.56 -15.54 15.03
CA MET A 333 -19.26 -15.49 15.68
C MET A 333 -18.88 -14.10 16.21
N VAL A 334 -19.57 -13.05 15.75
CA VAL A 334 -19.37 -11.65 16.22
C VAL A 334 -20.72 -11.03 16.48
N PRO A 335 -21.11 -10.78 17.73
CA PRO A 335 -22.34 -10.05 18.03
C PRO A 335 -22.34 -8.66 17.36
N GLN A 336 -23.43 -8.33 16.67
CA GLN A 336 -23.57 -7.04 15.98
C GLN A 336 -24.01 -5.95 16.96
N GLU A 337 -23.25 -5.80 18.02
CA GLU A 337 -23.48 -4.79 19.07
C GLU A 337 -22.29 -3.84 19.19
N THR A 338 -22.58 -2.64 19.67
CA THR A 338 -21.58 -1.63 20.00
C THR A 338 -21.70 -1.28 21.47
N LYS A 339 -20.61 -1.40 22.23
CA LYS A 339 -20.53 -1.01 23.63
C LYS A 339 -19.60 0.20 23.74
N HIS A 340 -20.12 1.30 24.30
CA HIS A 340 -19.36 2.55 24.49
C HIS A 340 -18.63 3.02 23.21
N GLY A 341 -19.33 3.02 22.06
CA GLY A 341 -18.77 3.47 20.77
C GLY A 341 -17.84 2.48 20.06
N VAL A 342 -17.63 1.28 20.64
CA VAL A 342 -16.72 0.26 20.10
C VAL A 342 -17.47 -1.05 19.82
N SER A 343 -17.23 -1.65 18.65
CA SER A 343 -17.87 -2.92 18.26
C SER A 343 -17.44 -4.08 19.18
N ALA A 344 -18.26 -5.12 19.26
CA ALA A 344 -17.95 -6.34 20.03
C ALA A 344 -16.58 -6.93 19.66
N ALA A 345 -16.23 -6.98 18.38
CA ALA A 345 -14.93 -7.48 17.90
C ALA A 345 -13.73 -6.72 18.49
N PHE A 346 -13.92 -5.45 18.89
CA PHE A 346 -12.87 -4.58 19.42
C PHE A 346 -12.95 -4.36 20.93
N SER A 347 -14.00 -4.85 21.59
CA SER A 347 -14.23 -4.61 23.02
C SER A 347 -14.23 -5.87 23.89
N LYS A 348 -14.39 -7.04 23.29
CA LYS A 348 -14.38 -8.32 24.02
C LYS A 348 -13.99 -9.50 23.13
N ASP A 349 -13.68 -10.63 23.76
CA ASP A 349 -13.48 -11.88 23.05
C ASP A 349 -14.78 -12.33 22.37
N THR A 350 -14.66 -12.71 21.09
CA THR A 350 -15.77 -13.15 20.24
C THR A 350 -15.47 -14.53 19.66
N GLY A 351 -16.47 -15.22 19.14
CA GLY A 351 -16.26 -16.49 18.45
C GLY A 351 -15.22 -16.38 17.32
N LEU A 352 -15.20 -15.24 16.63
CA LEU A 352 -14.24 -15.01 15.55
C LEU A 352 -12.83 -14.77 16.05
N SER A 353 -12.63 -13.98 17.11
CA SER A 353 -11.30 -13.80 17.71
C SER A 353 -10.76 -15.10 18.30
N SER A 354 -11.60 -15.86 19.00
CA SER A 354 -11.26 -17.19 19.49
C SER A 354 -10.89 -18.15 18.36
N PHE A 355 -11.65 -18.16 17.26
CA PHE A 355 -11.37 -19.00 16.09
C PHE A 355 -10.02 -18.67 15.44
N ILE A 356 -9.71 -17.39 15.21
CA ILE A 356 -8.41 -16.99 14.62
C ILE A 356 -7.26 -17.41 15.53
N ASN A 357 -7.40 -17.17 16.85
CA ASN A 357 -6.41 -17.59 17.83
C ASN A 357 -6.23 -19.12 17.86
N ASP A 358 -7.31 -19.89 17.81
CA ASP A 358 -7.25 -21.35 17.74
C ASP A 358 -6.51 -21.84 16.50
N VAL A 359 -6.73 -21.21 15.34
CA VAL A 359 -6.01 -21.52 14.10
C VAL A 359 -4.51 -21.27 14.28
N GLU A 360 -4.14 -20.09 14.76
CA GLU A 360 -2.73 -19.75 14.95
C GLU A 360 -2.05 -20.66 15.97
N GLN A 361 -2.69 -20.96 17.11
CA GLN A 361 -2.16 -21.91 18.11
C GLN A 361 -2.05 -23.33 17.55
N HIS A 362 -3.03 -23.79 16.78
CA HIS A 362 -3.03 -25.14 16.21
C HIS A 362 -1.81 -25.40 15.33
N TYR A 363 -1.49 -24.46 14.42
CA TYR A 363 -0.39 -24.65 13.49
C TYR A 363 0.98 -24.32 14.08
N SER A 364 1.05 -23.34 14.97
CA SER A 364 2.32 -22.85 15.53
C SER A 364 2.76 -23.60 16.80
N GLY A 365 1.83 -24.20 17.55
CA GLY A 365 2.11 -24.75 18.87
C GLY A 365 2.57 -23.69 19.87
N ALA A 366 2.22 -22.43 19.67
CA ALA A 366 2.57 -21.34 20.56
C ALA A 366 1.69 -21.32 21.83
N ASP A 367 2.26 -20.86 22.95
CA ASP A 367 1.52 -20.69 24.21
C ASP A 367 0.56 -19.51 24.11
N VAL A 368 1.01 -18.43 23.46
CA VAL A 368 0.26 -17.20 23.22
C VAL A 368 0.35 -16.86 21.73
N VAL A 369 -0.75 -16.44 21.13
CA VAL A 369 -0.79 -15.95 19.74
C VAL A 369 -1.43 -14.58 19.65
N THR A 370 -1.15 -13.85 18.58
CA THR A 370 -1.71 -12.51 18.43
C THR A 370 -2.04 -12.17 16.99
N PHE A 371 -3.18 -11.54 16.79
CA PHE A 371 -3.60 -10.96 15.53
C PHE A 371 -4.31 -9.61 15.74
N SER A 372 -4.61 -8.89 14.68
CA SER A 372 -5.42 -7.67 14.74
C SER A 372 -6.50 -7.67 13.66
N PHE A 373 -7.67 -7.13 13.98
CA PHE A 373 -8.66 -6.76 12.97
C PHE A 373 -8.30 -5.42 12.34
N ASP A 374 -8.45 -5.31 11.01
CA ASP A 374 -8.20 -4.06 10.28
C ASP A 374 -9.33 -3.04 10.46
N HIS A 375 -10.52 -3.47 10.87
CA HIS A 375 -11.71 -2.62 10.99
C HIS A 375 -12.72 -3.18 12.00
N GLN A 376 -13.56 -2.29 12.54
CA GLN A 376 -14.60 -2.64 13.52
C GLN A 376 -15.81 -3.39 12.95
N LYS A 377 -15.83 -3.64 11.64
CA LYS A 377 -16.94 -4.32 10.95
C LYS A 377 -16.73 -5.82 10.81
N ALA A 378 -15.81 -6.40 11.60
CA ALA A 378 -15.56 -7.84 11.61
C ALA A 378 -16.88 -8.58 11.88
N ARG A 379 -17.15 -9.63 11.08
CA ARG A 379 -18.38 -10.42 11.16
C ARG A 379 -18.19 -11.80 10.58
N MET A 380 -18.91 -12.76 11.10
CA MET A 380 -19.10 -14.08 10.50
C MET A 380 -20.43 -14.60 11.00
N ASP A 381 -21.42 -14.60 10.11
CA ASP A 381 -22.80 -14.92 10.43
C ASP A 381 -22.96 -16.44 10.60
N LYS A 382 -23.96 -16.86 11.35
CA LYS A 382 -24.36 -18.27 11.46
C LYS A 382 -24.71 -18.86 10.09
N GLY A 383 -24.24 -20.06 9.81
CA GLY A 383 -24.51 -20.78 8.55
C GLY A 383 -23.25 -20.99 7.72
N ASP A 384 -23.36 -20.86 6.40
CA ASP A 384 -22.26 -21.12 5.48
C ASP A 384 -21.11 -20.12 5.65
N ILE A 385 -19.90 -20.65 5.76
CA ILE A 385 -18.64 -19.88 5.72
C ILE A 385 -18.09 -19.96 4.30
N LYS A 386 -17.88 -18.81 3.67
CA LYS A 386 -17.30 -18.69 2.33
C LYS A 386 -15.87 -18.16 2.39
N LYS A 387 -15.09 -18.37 1.35
CA LYS A 387 -13.72 -17.82 1.28
C LYS A 387 -13.68 -16.31 1.48
N LYS A 388 -14.66 -15.58 0.95
CA LYS A 388 -14.76 -14.11 1.12
C LYS A 388 -14.88 -13.69 2.58
N ASP A 389 -15.48 -14.51 3.45
CA ASP A 389 -15.66 -14.18 4.87
C ASP A 389 -14.31 -14.20 5.59
N ILE A 390 -13.40 -15.10 5.19
CA ILE A 390 -12.01 -15.09 5.66
C ILE A 390 -11.29 -13.82 5.20
N ILE A 391 -11.41 -13.49 3.91
CA ILE A 391 -10.78 -12.29 3.32
C ILE A 391 -11.31 -11.00 3.95
N PHE A 392 -12.61 -10.94 4.25
CA PHE A 392 -13.23 -9.79 4.89
C PHE A 392 -12.67 -9.54 6.30
N ASN A 393 -12.49 -10.59 7.07
CA ASN A 393 -12.07 -10.49 8.47
C ASN A 393 -10.55 -10.45 8.67
N TYR A 394 -9.77 -10.95 7.70
CA TYR A 394 -8.30 -10.86 7.67
C TYR A 394 -7.86 -10.43 6.26
N ARG A 395 -7.71 -9.13 6.05
CA ARG A 395 -7.52 -8.56 4.71
C ARG A 395 -6.12 -8.75 4.13
N TYR A 396 -5.10 -8.86 4.98
CA TYR A 396 -3.72 -8.98 4.54
C TYR A 396 -3.41 -10.42 4.06
N ALA A 397 -3.48 -10.64 2.75
CA ALA A 397 -3.31 -11.96 2.15
C ALA A 397 -1.93 -12.60 2.42
N GLY A 398 -0.88 -11.77 2.62
CA GLY A 398 0.48 -12.21 2.91
C GLY A 398 0.80 -12.43 4.40
N GLY A 399 -0.17 -12.25 5.31
CA GLY A 399 0.06 -12.40 6.75
C GLY A 399 0.57 -13.79 7.12
N ASP A 400 1.55 -13.85 8.02
CA ASP A 400 2.20 -15.05 8.53
C ASP A 400 2.11 -15.11 10.06
N VAL A 401 2.49 -16.24 10.61
CA VAL A 401 2.73 -16.40 12.05
C VAL A 401 4.19 -16.82 12.24
N THR A 402 4.91 -16.02 13.03
CA THR A 402 6.26 -16.35 13.50
C THR A 402 6.25 -16.47 15.01
N VAL A 403 6.82 -17.54 15.55
CA VAL A 403 6.89 -17.82 16.98
C VAL A 403 8.24 -17.39 17.52
N TYR A 404 8.19 -16.60 18.58
CA TYR A 404 9.36 -16.07 19.28
C TYR A 404 9.43 -16.61 20.71
N GLU A 405 10.66 -16.82 21.23
CA GLU A 405 10.85 -17.08 22.67
C GLU A 405 10.86 -15.74 23.41
N MET A 406 9.83 -15.49 24.22
CA MET A 406 9.66 -14.26 24.97
C MET A 406 9.54 -14.51 26.46
N THR A 407 9.92 -13.52 27.27
CA THR A 407 9.63 -13.53 28.70
C THR A 407 8.20 -13.04 28.97
N GLY A 408 7.63 -13.40 30.12
CA GLY A 408 6.32 -12.87 30.53
C GLY A 408 6.34 -11.34 30.67
N LYS A 409 7.49 -10.76 31.05
CA LYS A 409 7.68 -9.30 31.04
C LYS A 409 7.52 -8.71 29.62
N GLN A 410 8.18 -9.30 28.61
CA GLN A 410 8.07 -8.86 27.22
C GLN A 410 6.64 -9.01 26.68
N LEU A 411 5.94 -10.09 27.05
CA LEU A 411 4.52 -10.25 26.72
C LEU A 411 3.67 -9.13 27.33
N LYS A 412 3.85 -8.80 28.62
CA LYS A 412 3.13 -7.70 29.27
C LYS A 412 3.42 -6.34 28.62
N GLU A 413 4.68 -6.06 28.29
CA GLU A 413 5.09 -4.85 27.56
C GLU A 413 4.36 -4.73 26.21
N TYR A 414 4.24 -5.84 25.48
CA TYR A 414 3.51 -5.88 24.22
C TYR A 414 2.00 -5.67 24.41
N MET A 415 1.39 -6.35 25.38
CA MET A 415 -0.03 -6.19 25.68
C MET A 415 -0.36 -4.76 26.10
N GLU A 416 0.48 -4.12 26.91
CA GLU A 416 0.33 -2.71 27.29
C GLU A 416 0.52 -1.76 26.11
N TRP A 417 1.51 -2.05 25.23
CA TRP A 417 1.69 -1.30 23.99
C TRP A 417 0.43 -1.40 23.12
N SER A 418 -0.16 -2.58 23.01
CA SER A 418 -1.40 -2.79 22.25
C SER A 418 -2.58 -2.07 22.89
N ALA A 419 -2.79 -2.21 24.21
CA ALA A 419 -3.87 -1.57 24.96
C ALA A 419 -3.84 -0.03 24.89
N ASN A 420 -2.67 0.58 24.65
CA ASN A 420 -2.54 2.02 24.39
C ASN A 420 -3.16 2.50 23.08
N TYR A 421 -3.80 1.64 22.31
CA TYR A 421 -4.69 2.01 21.23
C TYR A 421 -5.91 2.83 21.73
N PHE A 422 -6.31 2.60 22.97
CA PHE A 422 -7.37 3.35 23.64
C PHE A 422 -6.77 4.33 24.66
N ASP A 423 -7.39 5.49 24.81
CA ASP A 423 -7.05 6.46 25.84
C ASP A 423 -7.54 6.00 27.23
N THR A 424 -6.98 6.60 28.28
CA THR A 424 -7.50 6.47 29.63
C THR A 424 -8.81 7.25 29.76
N ILE A 425 -9.81 6.63 30.39
CA ILE A 425 -11.12 7.22 30.66
C ILE A 425 -10.96 8.48 31.52
N GLN A 426 -11.70 9.53 31.16
CA GLN A 426 -11.78 10.77 31.94
C GLN A 426 -13.17 10.92 32.59
N PRO A 427 -13.28 11.69 33.67
CA PRO A 427 -14.59 12.00 34.26
C PRO A 427 -15.57 12.57 33.22
N GLY A 428 -16.75 11.94 33.09
CA GLY A 428 -17.78 12.33 32.13
C GLY A 428 -17.73 11.61 30.79
N ASP A 429 -16.75 10.75 30.55
CA ASP A 429 -16.72 9.93 29.33
C ASP A 429 -17.87 8.91 29.34
N THR A 430 -18.57 8.79 28.21
CA THR A 430 -19.63 7.81 27.93
C THR A 430 -19.20 6.78 26.88
N GLU A 431 -18.13 7.09 26.15
CA GLU A 431 -17.56 6.24 25.10
C GLU A 431 -16.06 6.04 25.29
N TYR A 432 -15.54 4.91 24.83
CA TYR A 432 -14.10 4.66 24.77
C TYR A 432 -13.46 5.51 23.68
N ARG A 433 -12.40 6.24 24.02
CA ARG A 433 -11.68 7.10 23.08
C ARG A 433 -10.46 6.38 22.55
N TYR A 434 -10.19 6.60 21.24
CA TYR A 434 -8.99 6.12 20.61
C TYR A 434 -7.83 7.11 20.79
N ASN A 435 -6.66 6.60 21.07
CA ASN A 435 -5.45 7.41 21.19
C ASN A 435 -5.13 8.11 19.84
N ALA A 436 -5.16 9.44 19.82
CA ALA A 436 -5.00 10.24 18.62
C ALA A 436 -3.59 10.09 17.98
N GLU A 437 -2.55 9.99 18.81
CA GLU A 437 -1.18 9.79 18.32
C GLU A 437 -1.02 8.40 17.71
N ARG A 438 -1.63 7.39 18.31
CA ARG A 438 -1.65 6.03 17.75
C ARG A 438 -2.34 5.99 16.40
N LYS A 439 -3.47 6.68 16.23
CA LYS A 439 -4.21 6.76 14.95
C LYS A 439 -3.45 7.49 13.84
N LYS A 440 -2.61 8.46 14.17
CA LYS A 440 -1.75 9.15 13.21
C LYS A 440 -0.51 8.34 12.82
N SER A 441 -0.15 7.35 13.61
CA SER A 441 1.00 6.49 13.34
C SER A 441 0.66 5.43 12.29
N LYS A 442 1.69 4.78 11.75
CA LYS A 442 1.53 3.58 10.93
C LYS A 442 0.92 2.38 11.69
N TYR A 443 0.74 2.48 12.99
CA TYR A 443 0.23 1.43 13.88
C TYR A 443 -1.24 1.66 14.24
N VAL A 444 -2.09 1.76 13.23
CA VAL A 444 -3.52 2.13 13.38
C VAL A 444 -4.41 1.02 13.94
N THR A 445 -3.87 -0.18 14.16
CA THR A 445 -4.59 -1.32 14.73
C THR A 445 -4.09 -1.65 16.13
N TYR A 446 -4.86 -2.43 16.90
CA TYR A 446 -4.39 -3.05 18.12
C TYR A 446 -4.50 -4.57 18.02
N ASP A 447 -3.66 -5.27 18.79
CA ASP A 447 -3.55 -6.70 18.72
C ASP A 447 -4.36 -7.36 19.84
N ILE A 448 -5.02 -8.48 19.51
CA ILE A 448 -5.80 -9.33 20.39
C ILE A 448 -4.95 -10.55 20.70
N PHE A 449 -5.00 -11.03 21.95
CA PHE A 449 -4.15 -12.11 22.42
C PHE A 449 -4.97 -13.36 22.74
N GLY A 450 -4.57 -14.50 22.14
CA GLY A 450 -5.07 -15.83 22.43
C GLY A 450 -4.11 -16.62 23.32
N GLY A 451 -4.61 -17.64 24.06
CA GLY A 451 -3.81 -18.42 24.98
C GLY A 451 -3.65 -17.81 26.38
N VAL A 452 -4.19 -16.62 26.59
CA VAL A 452 -4.19 -15.89 27.87
C VAL A 452 -5.58 -15.39 28.23
N ASN A 453 -5.86 -15.24 29.54
CA ASN A 453 -7.02 -14.50 30.03
C ASN A 453 -6.53 -13.15 30.57
N TYR A 454 -7.25 -12.07 30.26
CA TYR A 454 -6.88 -10.71 30.66
C TYR A 454 -8.06 -9.73 30.53
N LYS A 455 -7.94 -8.57 31.20
CA LYS A 455 -8.83 -7.43 30.96
C LYS A 455 -8.01 -6.20 30.61
N ILE A 456 -8.60 -5.32 29.81
CA ILE A 456 -8.05 -3.98 29.49
C ILE A 456 -8.85 -2.97 30.31
N ASP A 457 -8.30 -2.55 31.46
CA ASP A 457 -8.94 -1.55 32.31
C ASP A 457 -8.52 -0.14 31.90
N LEU A 458 -9.43 0.55 31.21
CA LEU A 458 -9.16 1.89 30.69
C LEU A 458 -9.22 3.00 31.76
N ARG A 459 -9.53 2.68 33.02
CA ARG A 459 -9.39 3.62 34.15
C ARG A 459 -7.92 3.81 34.52
N ASN A 460 -7.10 2.82 34.22
CA ASN A 460 -5.68 2.81 34.54
C ASN A 460 -4.86 3.65 33.56
N PRO A 461 -3.74 4.23 33.98
CA PRO A 461 -2.86 4.99 33.12
C PRO A 461 -2.16 4.08 32.08
N LYS A 462 -1.58 4.71 31.07
CA LYS A 462 -0.73 4.04 30.08
C LYS A 462 0.35 3.19 30.77
N GLY A 463 0.48 1.93 30.34
CA GLY A 463 1.46 0.97 30.86
C GLY A 463 0.98 0.17 32.08
N SER A 464 -0.32 0.31 32.46
CA SER A 464 -0.93 -0.42 33.58
C SER A 464 -2.39 -0.80 33.28
N LYS A 465 -2.77 -0.86 32.00
CA LYS A 465 -4.14 -1.17 31.58
C LYS A 465 -4.45 -2.66 31.58
N ILE A 466 -3.45 -3.51 31.47
CA ILE A 466 -3.63 -4.97 31.49
C ILE A 466 -3.72 -5.46 32.93
N VAL A 467 -4.87 -6.04 33.26
CA VAL A 467 -5.14 -6.60 34.58
C VAL A 467 -5.63 -8.05 34.48
N ASP A 468 -5.57 -8.79 35.55
CA ASP A 468 -6.00 -10.19 35.68
C ASP A 468 -5.31 -11.13 34.65
N LEU A 469 -4.04 -10.87 34.28
CA LEU A 469 -3.33 -11.63 33.27
C LEU A 469 -2.92 -13.02 33.77
N THR A 470 -3.49 -14.04 33.16
CA THR A 470 -3.14 -15.46 33.38
C THR A 470 -2.99 -16.19 32.04
N LEU A 471 -2.31 -17.34 32.05
CA LEU A 471 -2.41 -18.29 30.95
C LEU A 471 -3.84 -18.85 30.84
N ALA A 472 -4.16 -19.51 29.74
CA ALA A 472 -5.47 -20.12 29.50
C ALA A 472 -5.89 -21.13 30.59
N ASP A 473 -4.93 -21.77 31.26
CA ASP A 473 -5.13 -22.71 32.40
C ASP A 473 -5.29 -22.01 33.75
N GLY A 474 -5.27 -20.68 33.80
CA GLY A 474 -5.42 -19.86 34.98
C GLY A 474 -4.12 -19.57 35.76
N LYS A 475 -2.96 -20.07 35.31
CA LYS A 475 -1.68 -19.76 35.97
C LYS A 475 -1.29 -18.29 35.70
N PRO A 476 -0.88 -17.55 36.76
CA PRO A 476 -0.38 -16.17 36.58
C PRO A 476 0.84 -16.12 35.65
N VAL A 477 0.89 -15.13 34.80
CA VAL A 477 2.08 -14.85 33.97
C VAL A 477 3.10 -14.09 34.81
N THR A 478 4.22 -14.73 35.12
CA THR A 478 5.35 -14.09 35.83
C THR A 478 6.34 -13.48 34.86
N ASP A 479 7.11 -12.48 35.29
CA ASP A 479 8.00 -11.72 34.43
C ASP A 479 9.13 -12.56 33.82
N ASP A 480 9.60 -13.58 34.53
CA ASP A 480 10.67 -14.51 34.13
C ASP A 480 10.18 -15.72 33.34
N MET A 481 8.86 -15.95 33.28
CA MET A 481 8.27 -17.08 32.54
C MET A 481 8.69 -17.04 31.07
N LYS A 482 9.20 -18.15 30.53
CA LYS A 482 9.49 -18.30 29.11
C LYS A 482 8.27 -18.81 28.39
N LEU A 483 7.88 -18.09 27.33
CA LEU A 483 6.68 -18.33 26.53
C LEU A 483 7.03 -18.39 25.05
N LYS A 484 6.34 -19.24 24.32
CA LYS A 484 6.29 -19.24 22.85
C LYS A 484 5.20 -18.28 22.43
N VAL A 485 5.57 -17.12 21.85
CA VAL A 485 4.61 -16.10 21.42
C VAL A 485 4.59 -16.02 19.90
N GLY A 486 3.46 -16.39 19.30
CA GLY A 486 3.19 -16.31 17.87
C GLY A 486 2.62 -14.95 17.49
N MET A 487 3.19 -14.30 16.49
CA MET A 487 2.68 -13.04 15.95
C MET A 487 3.07 -12.88 14.47
N ASN A 488 2.44 -11.94 13.80
CA ASN A 488 2.83 -11.57 12.44
C ASN A 488 4.26 -11.00 12.43
N SER A 489 5.11 -11.46 11.50
CA SER A 489 6.52 -11.06 11.39
C SER A 489 6.67 -9.55 11.16
N TYR A 490 5.77 -8.93 10.41
CA TYR A 490 5.76 -7.48 10.21
C TYR A 490 5.48 -6.72 11.51
N ARG A 491 4.56 -7.23 12.35
CA ARG A 491 4.30 -6.65 13.68
C ARG A 491 5.56 -6.74 14.56
N PHE A 492 6.22 -7.89 14.58
CA PHE A 492 7.47 -8.04 15.32
C PHE A 492 8.54 -7.04 14.84
N ALA A 493 8.73 -6.91 13.53
CA ALA A 493 9.68 -5.95 12.97
C ALA A 493 9.40 -4.50 13.39
N GLN A 494 8.12 -4.12 13.56
CA GLN A 494 7.74 -2.81 14.08
C GLN A 494 8.12 -2.62 15.56
N LEU A 495 7.92 -3.65 16.38
CA LEU A 495 8.15 -3.59 17.83
C LEU A 495 9.64 -3.73 18.20
N ASN A 496 10.42 -4.43 17.37
CA ASN A 496 11.85 -4.65 17.58
C ASN A 496 12.74 -3.65 16.81
N GLY A 497 12.15 -2.96 15.82
CA GLY A 497 12.85 -1.94 15.03
C GLY A 497 13.09 -0.64 15.80
N LYS A 498 13.75 0.32 15.14
CA LYS A 498 14.07 1.64 15.72
C LYS A 498 12.82 2.35 16.24
N GLY A 499 12.84 2.75 17.51
CA GLY A 499 11.71 3.37 18.21
C GLY A 499 10.65 2.38 18.70
N GLY A 500 10.82 1.09 18.48
CA GLY A 500 9.95 0.04 19.00
C GLY A 500 10.24 -0.29 20.47
N ILE A 501 9.28 -0.96 21.12
CA ILE A 501 9.39 -1.30 22.57
C ILE A 501 10.49 -2.31 22.87
N TRP A 502 10.98 -3.03 21.87
CA TRP A 502 12.06 -4.03 21.99
C TRP A 502 13.29 -3.65 21.15
N GLU A 503 13.46 -2.36 20.82
CA GLU A 503 14.61 -1.91 20.03
C GLU A 503 15.93 -2.46 20.57
N GLY A 504 16.69 -3.12 19.71
CA GLY A 504 18.00 -3.70 20.03
C GLY A 504 17.96 -5.00 20.86
N GLN A 505 16.78 -5.49 21.24
CA GLN A 505 16.68 -6.79 21.92
C GLN A 505 16.83 -7.94 20.92
N LYS A 506 17.60 -8.96 21.29
CA LYS A 506 17.71 -10.22 20.55
C LYS A 506 16.65 -11.19 21.07
N ILE A 507 15.57 -11.37 20.33
CA ILE A 507 14.48 -12.28 20.66
C ILE A 507 14.55 -13.46 19.68
N PRO A 508 14.76 -14.71 20.18
CA PRO A 508 14.93 -15.87 19.32
C PRO A 508 13.66 -16.22 18.54
N VAL A 509 13.81 -16.53 17.26
CA VAL A 509 12.76 -17.12 16.41
C VAL A 509 12.79 -18.64 16.63
N LEU A 510 11.63 -19.24 16.91
CA LEU A 510 11.46 -20.67 17.13
C LEU A 510 10.81 -21.39 15.95
N TRP A 511 9.90 -20.70 15.25
CA TRP A 511 9.15 -21.27 14.14
C TRP A 511 8.56 -20.18 13.25
N GLU A 512 8.41 -20.47 11.96
CA GLU A 512 7.84 -19.58 10.97
C GLU A 512 6.88 -20.36 10.08
N SER A 513 5.62 -19.90 9.97
CA SER A 513 4.56 -20.60 9.22
C SER A 513 4.90 -20.80 7.75
N LYS A 514 5.45 -19.78 7.09
CA LYS A 514 5.82 -19.84 5.67
C LYS A 514 7.00 -20.77 5.40
N VAL A 515 7.92 -20.90 6.34
CA VAL A 515 9.05 -21.85 6.24
C VAL A 515 8.57 -23.28 6.46
N ALA A 516 7.78 -23.51 7.52
CA ALA A 516 7.33 -24.84 7.91
C ALA A 516 6.27 -25.44 6.99
N MET A 517 5.34 -24.62 6.49
CA MET A 517 4.19 -25.08 5.72
C MET A 517 4.27 -24.75 4.21
N GLY A 518 5.29 -23.99 3.83
CA GLY A 518 5.40 -23.39 2.50
C GLY A 518 4.69 -22.03 2.42
N ARG A 519 5.23 -21.18 1.58
CA ARG A 519 4.89 -19.75 1.52
C ARG A 519 3.39 -19.46 1.37
N GLU A 520 2.70 -20.20 0.54
CA GLU A 520 1.27 -20.01 0.30
C GLU A 520 0.43 -20.58 1.43
N LYS A 521 0.68 -21.84 1.82
CA LYS A 521 -0.08 -22.51 2.88
C LYS A 521 0.15 -21.90 4.25
N GLY A 522 1.34 -21.34 4.51
CA GLY A 522 1.69 -20.69 5.77
C GLY A 522 1.14 -19.27 5.92
N THR A 523 0.27 -18.80 5.04
CA THR A 523 -0.46 -17.54 5.28
C THR A 523 -1.66 -17.76 6.21
N ILE A 524 -1.98 -16.77 7.04
CA ILE A 524 -3.08 -16.86 8.02
C ILE A 524 -4.41 -17.17 7.32
N GLN A 525 -4.71 -16.53 6.18
CA GLN A 525 -5.92 -16.81 5.42
C GLN A 525 -6.01 -18.30 4.99
N ASN A 526 -4.91 -18.84 4.46
CA ASN A 526 -4.90 -20.23 4.02
C ASN A 526 -4.89 -21.22 5.19
N MET A 527 -4.25 -20.88 6.31
CA MET A 527 -4.36 -21.66 7.55
C MET A 527 -5.80 -21.69 8.07
N MET A 528 -6.53 -20.55 8.05
CA MET A 528 -7.95 -20.52 8.42
C MET A 528 -8.80 -21.40 7.51
N ILE A 529 -8.59 -21.32 6.19
CA ILE A 529 -9.32 -22.16 5.21
C ILE A 529 -9.01 -23.64 5.44
N ASP A 530 -7.74 -23.99 5.58
CA ASP A 530 -7.30 -25.37 5.84
C ASP A 530 -7.84 -25.91 7.17
N TYR A 531 -7.82 -25.10 8.23
CA TYR A 531 -8.35 -25.47 9.53
C TYR A 531 -9.86 -25.77 9.46
N ILE A 532 -10.65 -24.91 8.79
CA ILE A 532 -12.08 -25.15 8.57
C ILE A 532 -12.28 -26.44 7.79
N THR A 533 -11.62 -26.58 6.64
CA THR A 533 -11.90 -27.67 5.69
C THR A 533 -11.34 -29.02 6.13
N ASN A 534 -10.08 -29.03 6.57
CA ASN A 534 -9.33 -30.27 6.84
C ASN A 534 -9.26 -30.65 8.31
N VAL A 535 -9.09 -29.71 9.24
CA VAL A 535 -9.02 -30.00 10.67
C VAL A 535 -10.43 -30.14 11.26
N LYS A 536 -11.31 -29.17 11.01
CA LYS A 536 -12.68 -29.14 11.55
C LYS A 536 -13.72 -29.83 10.65
N LYS A 537 -13.31 -30.38 9.49
CA LYS A 537 -14.18 -31.10 8.55
C LYS A 537 -15.40 -30.28 8.14
N GLY A 538 -15.23 -28.99 7.95
CA GLY A 538 -16.26 -28.05 7.53
C GLY A 538 -17.22 -27.58 8.62
N LYS A 539 -16.97 -27.88 9.91
CA LYS A 539 -17.88 -27.54 11.01
C LYS A 539 -17.16 -26.77 12.10
N ILE A 540 -17.56 -25.53 12.32
CA ILE A 540 -17.06 -24.65 13.38
C ILE A 540 -18.17 -24.41 14.40
N ASP A 541 -17.86 -24.47 15.69
CA ASP A 541 -18.80 -24.11 16.75
C ASP A 541 -19.08 -22.59 16.73
N GLY A 542 -18.05 -21.79 16.62
CA GLY A 542 -18.16 -20.33 16.55
C GLY A 542 -18.43 -19.67 17.90
N GLN A 543 -18.21 -20.37 19.01
CA GLN A 543 -18.35 -19.79 20.34
C GLN A 543 -17.06 -19.06 20.79
N SER A 544 -17.25 -18.01 21.59
CA SER A 544 -16.16 -17.29 22.26
C SER A 544 -15.62 -18.10 23.45
N HIS A 545 -14.31 -18.04 23.64
CA HIS A 545 -13.67 -18.54 24.86
C HIS A 545 -13.84 -17.59 26.06
N ASN A 546 -14.34 -16.36 25.86
CA ASN A 546 -14.55 -15.31 26.86
C ASN A 546 -13.27 -14.98 27.66
N ARG A 547 -12.13 -14.89 26.99
CA ARG A 547 -10.83 -14.74 27.63
C ARG A 547 -10.42 -13.29 27.89
N TRP A 548 -11.05 -12.34 27.20
CA TRP A 548 -10.69 -10.93 27.38
C TRP A 548 -11.86 -9.98 27.14
N GLU A 549 -11.79 -8.82 27.78
CA GLU A 549 -12.74 -7.71 27.60
C GLU A 549 -12.10 -6.37 27.96
N ILE A 550 -12.66 -5.29 27.39
CA ILE A 550 -12.39 -3.92 27.83
C ILE A 550 -13.37 -3.55 28.93
N ILE A 551 -12.83 -3.00 30.03
CA ILE A 551 -13.61 -2.54 31.18
C ILE A 551 -13.29 -1.07 31.52
N GLY A 552 -14.17 -0.44 32.33
CA GLY A 552 -13.95 0.89 32.88
C GLY A 552 -15.15 1.83 32.80
N LEU A 553 -15.98 1.74 31.75
CA LEU A 553 -17.29 2.39 31.70
C LEU A 553 -18.39 1.37 32.07
N ASN A 554 -19.42 1.87 32.81
CA ASN A 554 -20.57 1.06 33.25
C ASN A 554 -21.65 0.97 32.18
#